data_fb8f7cea2744a2443d66d0b56662b075
#
_entry.id   fb8f7cea2744a2443d66d0b56662b075
#
_cell.length_a   1.000
_cell.length_b   1.000
_cell.length_c   1.000
_cell.angle_alpha   90.00
_cell.angle_beta   90.00
_cell.angle_gamma   90.00
#
_symmetry.space_group_name_H-M   'P 1'
#
loop_
_entity.id
_entity.type
_entity.pdbx_description
1 polymer ?
#
loop_
_entity_poly.entity_id
_entity_poly.type
_entity_poly.pdbx_seq_one_letter_code
_entity_poly.pdbx_strand_id
1 'polypeptide(L)'
;MMKNIKQIFVLLFILFAHAIYGQHSKPLIYKINIKENIGSNTWVYLQNGMHQALDKNADCVLLHMNTYGGSVAEADSMRTAILNFQLPVYVFIDNNAASAGALISMACDSIFMKPAASIGAATVVSGQDGSKAPDKYQSYMRGMMRATAESHGRDTVIQNGDTLTVWKRDPKVAEAMVDEKIVIPGFADSTQILTLTASQAVELRYCDGIAENINQIAVQYLGYRDYALETYNPTLYDKIKGLLTNGVLQAFLIMLIIGGIYFELQTPGIGFPTAVAVTAALLYFTPLYLTGYAQNWEVLLFVLGLILIVFEIFVIPGFGVAGLSGIILVFTALILALVGNIHFDFSGLSLGQLFRAIMVVFAGIGMGLALIIHMSSRIGKPGIFNRVALVSDQEGYVSVPMEPLTLVGQTGTASTVLRPSGKVRIGEQHYDAVSLRGFIEKGDEVVVRRYENFQLYVMKK
;
A
#
# COMPACT_ATOMS: atom_id res chain seq x y z
N MET A 1 -40.42 67.72 6.68
CA MET A 1 -40.09 66.48 7.37
C MET A 1 -39.68 65.34 6.43
N MET A 2 -40.41 65.05 5.36
CA MET A 2 -40.11 63.98 4.39
C MET A 2 -38.78 64.11 3.61
N LYS A 3 -38.30 65.36 3.39
CA LYS A 3 -37.06 65.61 2.65
C LYS A 3 -35.79 65.17 3.42
N ASN A 4 -35.83 65.31 4.75
CA ASN A 4 -34.72 64.90 5.63
C ASN A 4 -34.64 63.38 5.84
N ILE A 5 -35.78 62.66 5.76
CA ILE A 5 -35.84 61.21 5.88
C ILE A 5 -35.19 60.55 4.64
N LYS A 6 -35.44 61.09 3.44
CA LYS A 6 -34.78 60.58 2.22
C LYS A 6 -33.26 60.76 2.25
N GLN A 7 -32.78 61.90 2.78
CA GLN A 7 -31.34 62.17 2.90
C GLN A 7 -30.67 61.22 3.92
N ILE A 8 -31.36 60.91 5.02
CA ILE A 8 -30.87 59.95 6.02
C ILE A 8 -30.81 58.53 5.43
N PHE A 9 -31.81 58.12 4.65
CA PHE A 9 -31.80 56.81 3.96
C PHE A 9 -30.72 56.69 2.92
N VAL A 10 -30.42 57.72 2.16
CA VAL A 10 -29.32 57.76 1.19
C VAL A 10 -27.97 57.72 1.91
N LEU A 11 -27.83 58.45 3.03
CA LEU A 11 -26.59 58.39 3.83
C LEU A 11 -26.35 57.03 4.47
N LEU A 12 -27.41 56.40 5.00
CA LEU A 12 -27.34 55.02 5.52
C LEU A 12 -27.04 53.97 4.46
N PHE A 13 -27.63 54.16 3.25
CA PHE A 13 -27.33 53.28 2.11
C PHE A 13 -25.88 53.42 1.61
N ILE A 14 -25.34 54.64 1.59
CA ILE A 14 -23.95 54.90 1.25
C ILE A 14 -23.01 54.36 2.33
N LEU A 15 -23.34 54.51 3.61
CA LEU A 15 -22.59 53.91 4.71
C LEU A 15 -22.63 52.37 4.70
N PHE A 16 -23.80 51.80 4.39
CA PHE A 16 -23.95 50.34 4.24
C PHE A 16 -23.23 49.81 2.99
N ALA A 17 -23.28 50.56 1.89
CA ALA A 17 -22.50 50.22 0.69
C ALA A 17 -20.97 50.31 0.94
N HIS A 18 -20.52 51.32 1.70
CA HIS A 18 -19.10 51.38 2.11
C HIS A 18 -18.70 50.28 3.10
N ALA A 19 -19.59 49.82 4.00
CA ALA A 19 -19.35 48.71 4.89
C ALA A 19 -19.26 47.38 4.13
N ILE A 20 -20.00 47.19 3.06
CA ILE A 20 -19.93 46.01 2.18
C ILE A 20 -18.69 46.05 1.28
N TYR A 21 -18.29 47.22 0.80
CA TYR A 21 -17.06 47.37 -0.01
C TYR A 21 -15.77 47.37 0.79
N GLY A 22 -15.83 47.49 2.13
CA GLY A 22 -14.66 47.66 3.01
C GLY A 22 -14.04 46.37 3.55
N GLN A 23 -14.62 45.20 3.32
CA GLN A 23 -14.01 43.92 3.70
C GLN A 23 -13.33 43.26 2.49
N HIS A 24 -12.26 43.86 1.93
CA HIS A 24 -11.29 43.09 1.20
C HIS A 24 -10.54 42.25 2.24
N SER A 25 -10.93 40.98 2.34
CA SER A 25 -10.13 40.00 3.08
C SER A 25 -8.73 40.00 2.43
N LYS A 26 -7.68 40.08 3.29
CA LYS A 26 -6.30 40.02 2.80
C LYS A 26 -6.11 38.77 1.97
N PRO A 27 -5.46 38.84 0.79
CA PRO A 27 -5.15 37.64 0.02
C PRO A 27 -4.46 36.60 0.90
N LEU A 28 -4.92 35.36 0.83
CA LEU A 28 -4.40 34.24 1.62
C LEU A 28 -3.48 33.38 0.74
N ILE A 29 -2.20 33.35 1.07
CA ILE A 29 -1.23 32.42 0.51
C ILE A 29 -1.20 31.17 1.41
N TYR A 30 -1.58 30.01 0.87
CA TYR A 30 -1.54 28.76 1.60
C TYR A 30 -0.26 28.00 1.29
N LYS A 31 0.66 27.92 2.25
CA LYS A 31 1.98 27.33 2.07
C LYS A 31 1.99 25.85 2.42
N ILE A 32 2.53 25.03 1.51
CA ILE A 32 2.77 23.60 1.72
C ILE A 32 4.26 23.32 1.63
N ASN A 33 4.84 22.73 2.68
CA ASN A 33 6.27 22.40 2.71
C ASN A 33 6.52 21.05 2.04
N ILE A 34 7.41 21.02 1.03
CA ILE A 34 7.94 19.82 0.38
C ILE A 34 9.46 19.83 0.61
N LYS A 35 9.89 19.44 1.81
CA LYS A 35 11.30 19.53 2.26
C LYS A 35 11.92 18.17 2.59
N GLU A 36 11.37 17.11 2.03
CA GLU A 36 11.83 15.75 2.20
C GLU A 36 11.77 15.02 0.84
N ASN A 37 12.18 13.76 0.82
CA ASN A 37 12.11 12.95 -0.40
C ASN A 37 10.65 12.76 -0.85
N ILE A 38 10.44 12.83 -2.18
CA ILE A 38 9.13 12.61 -2.76
C ILE A 38 8.71 11.14 -2.57
N GLY A 39 7.59 10.97 -1.91
CA GLY A 39 7.04 9.67 -1.56
C GLY A 39 5.61 9.79 -1.03
N SER A 40 5.10 8.71 -0.44
CA SER A 40 3.71 8.64 0.03
C SER A 40 3.34 9.73 1.04
N ASN A 41 4.28 10.11 1.93
CA ASN A 41 4.03 11.19 2.89
C ASN A 41 3.85 12.53 2.20
N THR A 42 4.78 12.93 1.32
CA THR A 42 4.72 14.20 0.60
C THR A 42 3.49 14.29 -0.31
N TRP A 43 3.07 13.16 -0.88
CA TRP A 43 1.83 13.07 -1.62
C TRP A 43 0.60 13.36 -0.72
N VAL A 44 0.51 12.73 0.44
CA VAL A 44 -0.57 12.99 1.42
C VAL A 44 -0.56 14.45 1.86
N TYR A 45 0.63 15.04 2.11
CA TYR A 45 0.74 16.44 2.53
C TYR A 45 0.26 17.39 1.43
N LEU A 46 0.61 17.12 0.17
CA LEU A 46 0.13 17.93 -0.94
C LEU A 46 -1.40 17.84 -1.07
N GLN A 47 -1.97 16.62 -1.10
CA GLN A 47 -3.42 16.44 -1.19
C GLN A 47 -4.17 17.17 -0.09
N ASN A 48 -3.81 16.91 1.17
CA ASN A 48 -4.51 17.50 2.30
C ASN A 48 -4.28 19.01 2.39
N GLY A 49 -3.08 19.48 2.03
CA GLY A 49 -2.77 20.90 1.96
C GLY A 49 -3.58 21.63 0.88
N MET A 50 -3.74 21.03 -0.30
CA MET A 50 -4.57 21.57 -1.39
C MET A 50 -6.05 21.60 -1.00
N HIS A 51 -6.57 20.56 -0.36
CA HIS A 51 -7.95 20.55 0.16
C HIS A 51 -8.16 21.65 1.21
N GLN A 52 -7.25 21.77 2.19
CA GLN A 52 -7.36 22.82 3.20
C GLN A 52 -7.23 24.23 2.61
N ALA A 53 -6.45 24.42 1.54
CA ALA A 53 -6.39 25.69 0.83
C ALA A 53 -7.76 26.08 0.25
N LEU A 54 -8.50 25.13 -0.33
CA LEU A 54 -9.87 25.35 -0.83
C LEU A 54 -10.83 25.64 0.32
N ASP A 55 -10.82 24.86 1.40
CA ASP A 55 -11.70 25.02 2.55
C ASP A 55 -11.52 26.39 3.22
N LYS A 56 -10.31 26.93 3.18
CA LYS A 56 -9.95 28.24 3.74
C LYS A 56 -10.12 29.40 2.75
N ASN A 57 -10.59 29.12 1.53
CA ASN A 57 -10.71 30.10 0.46
C ASN A 57 -9.39 30.82 0.19
N ALA A 58 -8.29 30.09 0.08
CA ALA A 58 -7.00 30.65 -0.27
C ALA A 58 -7.00 31.20 -1.70
N ASP A 59 -6.24 32.27 -1.94
CA ASP A 59 -6.09 32.85 -3.28
C ASP A 59 -5.09 32.09 -4.11
N CYS A 60 -4.11 31.44 -3.49
CA CYS A 60 -3.13 30.59 -4.14
C CYS A 60 -2.49 29.58 -3.17
N VAL A 61 -1.90 28.55 -3.74
CA VAL A 61 -1.04 27.59 -3.03
C VAL A 61 0.42 27.92 -3.36
N LEU A 62 1.29 27.92 -2.33
CA LEU A 62 2.72 28.08 -2.49
C LEU A 62 3.45 26.85 -1.97
N LEU A 63 4.01 26.04 -2.87
CA LEU A 63 4.88 24.92 -2.53
C LEU A 63 6.26 25.45 -2.12
N HIS A 64 6.67 25.21 -0.89
CA HIS A 64 8.03 25.53 -0.43
C HIS A 64 8.92 24.31 -0.60
N MET A 65 9.71 24.30 -1.67
CA MET A 65 10.43 23.14 -2.20
C MET A 65 11.90 23.11 -1.76
N ASN A 66 12.30 21.98 -1.20
CA ASN A 66 13.72 21.61 -1.04
C ASN A 66 13.81 20.07 -1.02
N THR A 67 14.06 19.45 -2.17
CA THR A 67 14.09 17.99 -2.30
C THR A 67 15.14 17.54 -3.31
N TYR A 68 15.74 16.38 -3.04
CA TYR A 68 16.63 15.68 -3.96
C TYR A 68 15.88 14.75 -4.91
N GLY A 69 14.54 14.69 -4.83
CA GLY A 69 13.71 13.82 -5.65
C GLY A 69 13.09 12.69 -4.85
N GLY A 70 12.80 11.58 -5.54
CA GLY A 70 12.19 10.40 -4.93
C GLY A 70 11.39 9.57 -5.91
N SER A 71 10.25 9.04 -5.48
CA SER A 71 9.43 8.13 -6.29
C SER A 71 8.80 8.83 -7.49
N VAL A 72 9.00 8.23 -8.67
CA VAL A 72 8.40 8.72 -9.93
C VAL A 72 6.88 8.63 -9.90
N ALA A 73 6.32 7.61 -9.27
CA ALA A 73 4.86 7.39 -9.23
C ALA A 73 4.15 8.47 -8.40
N GLU A 74 4.69 8.80 -7.22
CA GLU A 74 4.14 9.89 -6.42
C GLU A 74 4.37 11.25 -7.08
N ALA A 75 5.52 11.44 -7.74
CA ALA A 75 5.79 12.68 -8.49
C ALA A 75 4.79 12.88 -9.64
N ASP A 76 4.43 11.83 -10.38
CA ASP A 76 3.39 11.88 -11.42
C ASP A 76 2.00 12.18 -10.84
N SER A 77 1.67 11.58 -9.69
CA SER A 77 0.43 11.87 -8.98
C SER A 77 0.37 13.33 -8.52
N MET A 78 1.47 13.85 -7.95
CA MET A 78 1.57 15.26 -7.53
C MET A 78 1.49 16.22 -8.72
N ARG A 79 2.22 15.93 -9.81
CA ARG A 79 2.14 16.67 -11.07
C ARG A 79 0.71 16.77 -11.59
N THR A 80 0.04 15.62 -11.67
CA THR A 80 -1.34 15.56 -12.19
C THR A 80 -2.31 16.34 -11.31
N ALA A 81 -2.18 16.25 -9.99
CA ALA A 81 -3.00 17.02 -9.06
C ALA A 81 -2.79 18.53 -9.22
N ILE A 82 -1.54 18.98 -9.35
CA ILE A 82 -1.21 20.40 -9.53
C ILE A 82 -1.79 20.93 -10.83
N LEU A 83 -1.58 20.23 -11.95
CA LEU A 83 -2.07 20.66 -13.28
C LEU A 83 -3.59 20.75 -13.36
N ASN A 84 -4.34 20.01 -12.53
CA ASN A 84 -5.80 20.02 -12.50
C ASN A 84 -6.38 20.81 -11.31
N PHE A 85 -5.56 21.54 -10.57
CA PHE A 85 -6.03 22.26 -9.40
C PHE A 85 -6.73 23.57 -9.78
N GLN A 86 -7.74 23.96 -9.00
CA GLN A 86 -8.59 25.12 -9.32
C GLN A 86 -7.94 26.46 -8.96
N LEU A 87 -7.04 26.47 -7.97
CA LEU A 87 -6.33 27.67 -7.55
C LEU A 87 -4.94 27.70 -8.17
N PRO A 88 -4.36 28.89 -8.41
CA PRO A 88 -2.97 29.00 -8.83
C PRO A 88 -2.02 28.30 -7.86
N VAL A 89 -1.14 27.45 -8.39
CA VAL A 89 -0.10 26.77 -7.62
C VAL A 89 1.26 27.32 -8.01
N TYR A 90 1.94 27.94 -7.08
CA TYR A 90 3.29 28.48 -7.24
C TYR A 90 4.30 27.60 -6.49
N VAL A 91 5.54 27.56 -6.94
CA VAL A 91 6.61 26.90 -6.20
C VAL A 91 7.72 27.90 -5.87
N PHE A 92 8.21 27.85 -4.63
CA PHE A 92 9.41 28.52 -4.18
C PHE A 92 10.49 27.49 -3.88
N ILE A 93 11.52 27.43 -4.73
CA ILE A 93 12.65 26.53 -4.58
C ILE A 93 13.68 27.20 -3.65
N ASP A 94 13.76 26.72 -2.41
CA ASP A 94 14.64 27.25 -1.37
C ASP A 94 16.11 26.87 -1.60
N ASN A 95 16.36 25.59 -2.00
CA ASN A 95 17.71 25.10 -2.28
C ASN A 95 17.72 24.17 -3.50
N ASN A 96 16.99 23.04 -3.45
CA ASN A 96 17.00 22.06 -4.52
C ASN A 96 15.60 21.67 -4.96
N ALA A 97 15.42 21.55 -6.27
CA ALA A 97 14.30 20.83 -6.90
C ALA A 97 14.89 19.83 -7.89
N ALA A 98 15.54 18.78 -7.37
CA ALA A 98 16.18 17.76 -8.19
C ALA A 98 15.21 16.61 -8.53
N SER A 99 15.39 15.98 -9.70
CA SER A 99 14.67 14.77 -10.11
C SER A 99 13.14 14.96 -10.06
N ALA A 100 12.42 14.19 -9.26
CA ALA A 100 10.97 14.35 -9.04
C ALA A 100 10.58 15.79 -8.65
N GLY A 101 11.45 16.51 -7.93
CA GLY A 101 11.25 17.92 -7.58
C GLY A 101 11.18 18.82 -8.79
N ALA A 102 11.99 18.59 -9.82
CA ALA A 102 11.94 19.33 -11.06
C ALA A 102 10.61 19.14 -11.81
N LEU A 103 10.14 17.89 -11.90
CA LEU A 103 8.86 17.55 -12.53
C LEU A 103 7.68 18.23 -11.80
N ILE A 104 7.64 18.17 -10.48
CA ILE A 104 6.61 18.81 -9.66
C ILE A 104 6.66 20.33 -9.81
N SER A 105 7.85 20.91 -9.78
CA SER A 105 8.03 22.36 -9.96
C SER A 105 7.55 22.83 -11.30
N MET A 106 7.83 22.06 -12.36
CA MET A 106 7.36 22.38 -13.71
C MET A 106 5.84 22.30 -13.87
N ALA A 107 5.16 21.51 -13.05
CA ALA A 107 3.70 21.45 -13.08
C ALA A 107 3.04 22.70 -12.48
N CYS A 108 3.77 23.49 -11.68
CA CYS A 108 3.25 24.71 -11.07
C CYS A 108 3.11 25.85 -12.09
N ASP A 109 2.17 26.76 -11.84
CA ASP A 109 1.90 27.92 -12.72
C ASP A 109 3.08 28.87 -12.82
N SER A 110 3.80 29.10 -11.69
CA SER A 110 5.05 29.87 -11.67
C SER A 110 6.08 29.25 -10.74
N ILE A 111 7.34 29.42 -11.12
CA ILE A 111 8.51 28.91 -10.40
C ILE A 111 9.34 30.10 -9.92
N PHE A 112 9.50 30.19 -8.59
CA PHE A 112 10.37 31.16 -7.95
C PHE A 112 11.56 30.43 -7.33
N MET A 113 12.75 30.99 -7.43
CA MET A 113 13.96 30.35 -6.93
C MET A 113 14.75 31.31 -6.06
N LYS A 114 15.36 30.75 -5.01
CA LYS A 114 16.39 31.48 -4.25
C LYS A 114 17.67 31.61 -5.09
N PRO A 115 18.50 32.63 -4.92
CA PRO A 115 19.71 32.84 -5.73
C PRO A 115 20.63 31.62 -5.85
N ALA A 116 20.78 30.84 -4.76
CA ALA A 116 21.63 29.64 -4.71
C ALA A 116 20.90 28.33 -5.05
N ALA A 117 19.62 28.41 -5.44
CA ALA A 117 18.82 27.22 -5.72
C ALA A 117 19.12 26.62 -7.10
N SER A 118 18.81 25.35 -7.25
CA SER A 118 18.94 24.61 -8.50
C SER A 118 17.69 23.78 -8.82
N ILE A 119 17.47 23.56 -10.14
CA ILE A 119 16.38 22.74 -10.67
C ILE A 119 16.90 21.85 -11.82
N GLY A 120 16.52 20.56 -11.86
CA GLY A 120 16.89 19.64 -12.94
C GLY A 120 17.30 18.26 -12.45
N ALA A 121 18.31 17.67 -13.09
CA ALA A 121 18.86 16.33 -12.77
C ALA A 121 17.78 15.25 -12.62
N ALA A 122 16.93 15.07 -13.62
CA ALA A 122 15.75 14.23 -13.56
C ALA A 122 15.92 12.84 -14.19
N THR A 123 17.16 12.38 -14.37
CA THR A 123 17.45 11.00 -14.78
C THR A 123 16.87 10.00 -13.81
N VAL A 124 16.17 8.99 -14.30
CA VAL A 124 15.63 7.93 -13.46
C VAL A 124 16.74 6.97 -13.04
N VAL A 125 16.88 6.75 -11.74
CA VAL A 125 17.86 5.84 -11.15
C VAL A 125 17.19 4.71 -10.38
N SER A 126 17.88 3.58 -10.26
CA SER A 126 17.44 2.48 -9.40
C SER A 126 17.54 2.90 -7.93
N GLY A 127 16.49 2.65 -7.16
CA GLY A 127 16.47 2.95 -5.73
C GLY A 127 17.38 2.07 -4.87
N GLN A 128 17.96 0.99 -5.44
CA GLN A 128 18.82 0.06 -4.70
C GLN A 128 20.31 0.45 -4.74
N ASP A 129 20.81 0.86 -5.88
CA ASP A 129 22.23 1.08 -6.13
C ASP A 129 22.54 2.44 -6.79
N GLY A 130 21.51 3.26 -7.08
CA GLY A 130 21.66 4.54 -7.75
C GLY A 130 22.06 4.44 -9.24
N SER A 131 22.11 3.24 -9.81
CA SER A 131 22.42 3.06 -11.22
C SER A 131 21.34 3.63 -12.14
N LYS A 132 21.73 4.05 -13.34
CA LYS A 132 20.78 4.56 -14.35
C LYS A 132 19.77 3.46 -14.70
N ALA A 133 18.48 3.76 -14.56
CA ALA A 133 17.42 2.82 -14.91
C ALA A 133 17.39 2.54 -16.43
N PRO A 134 16.86 1.37 -16.87
CA PRO A 134 16.74 1.02 -18.29
C PRO A 134 16.08 2.10 -19.13
N ASP A 135 16.43 2.19 -20.42
CA ASP A 135 16.06 3.27 -21.33
C ASP A 135 14.53 3.49 -21.45
N LYS A 136 13.72 2.44 -21.30
CA LYS A 136 12.24 2.58 -21.27
C LYS A 136 11.74 3.52 -20.17
N TYR A 137 12.39 3.51 -19.00
CA TYR A 137 12.02 4.41 -17.90
C TYR A 137 12.52 5.83 -18.13
N GLN A 138 13.68 5.98 -18.76
CA GLN A 138 14.19 7.27 -19.19
C GLN A 138 13.27 7.88 -20.26
N SER A 139 12.85 7.09 -21.23
CA SER A 139 11.92 7.53 -22.28
C SER A 139 10.56 7.94 -21.70
N TYR A 140 10.04 7.19 -20.72
CA TYR A 140 8.81 7.55 -20.03
C TYR A 140 8.96 8.90 -19.29
N MET A 141 10.04 9.07 -18.53
CA MET A 141 10.31 10.31 -17.80
C MET A 141 10.49 11.51 -18.75
N ARG A 142 11.22 11.34 -19.85
CA ARG A 142 11.34 12.38 -20.91
C ARG A 142 9.99 12.81 -21.44
N GLY A 143 9.13 11.82 -21.80
CA GLY A 143 7.78 12.09 -22.29
C GLY A 143 6.93 12.86 -21.28
N MET A 144 7.02 12.49 -20.00
CA MET A 144 6.30 13.15 -18.92
C MET A 144 6.79 14.59 -18.68
N MET A 145 8.10 14.82 -18.66
CA MET A 145 8.72 16.14 -18.54
C MET A 145 8.32 17.03 -19.71
N ARG A 146 8.40 16.52 -20.95
CA ARG A 146 7.96 17.22 -22.16
C ARG A 146 6.50 17.62 -22.08
N ALA A 147 5.59 16.67 -21.81
CA ALA A 147 4.16 16.93 -21.75
C ALA A 147 3.80 17.96 -20.67
N THR A 148 4.52 17.93 -19.53
CA THR A 148 4.33 18.93 -18.47
C THR A 148 4.79 20.33 -18.92
N ALA A 149 5.89 20.45 -19.62
CA ALA A 149 6.33 21.74 -20.17
C ALA A 149 5.35 22.27 -21.24
N GLU A 150 4.88 21.39 -22.14
CA GLU A 150 3.92 21.72 -23.18
C GLU A 150 2.55 22.16 -22.64
N SER A 151 2.11 21.62 -21.48
CA SER A 151 0.81 21.95 -20.88
C SER A 151 0.67 23.43 -20.50
N HIS A 152 1.77 24.14 -20.29
CA HIS A 152 1.77 25.58 -20.00
C HIS A 152 1.62 26.46 -21.25
N GLY A 153 1.60 25.85 -22.45
CA GLY A 153 1.37 26.56 -23.71
C GLY A 153 2.51 27.45 -24.14
N ARG A 154 2.16 28.44 -24.96
CA ARG A 154 3.11 29.36 -25.59
C ARG A 154 2.73 30.79 -25.27
N ASP A 155 3.74 31.62 -25.08
CA ASP A 155 3.62 33.08 -24.94
C ASP A 155 3.95 33.78 -26.21
N THR A 156 3.37 34.97 -26.40
CA THR A 156 3.70 35.88 -27.47
C THR A 156 4.66 36.94 -26.96
N VAL A 157 5.86 37.02 -27.53
CA VAL A 157 6.88 38.00 -27.18
C VAL A 157 7.20 38.89 -28.36
N ILE A 158 7.44 40.18 -28.13
CA ILE A 158 7.90 41.09 -29.15
C ILE A 158 9.42 41.19 -29.06
N GLN A 159 10.12 40.76 -30.10
CA GLN A 159 11.57 40.83 -30.16
C GLN A 159 11.97 41.55 -31.48
N ASN A 160 12.74 42.63 -31.37
CA ASN A 160 13.17 43.45 -32.51
C ASN A 160 12.03 43.99 -33.40
N GLY A 161 10.82 44.17 -32.82
CA GLY A 161 9.64 44.63 -33.56
C GLY A 161 8.79 43.51 -34.17
N ASP A 162 9.26 42.27 -34.17
CA ASP A 162 8.55 41.09 -34.63
C ASP A 162 7.82 40.38 -33.49
N THR A 163 6.64 39.86 -33.79
CA THR A 163 5.84 39.07 -32.84
C THR A 163 6.24 37.58 -32.97
N LEU A 164 6.90 37.06 -31.94
CA LEU A 164 7.32 35.67 -31.91
C LEU A 164 6.48 34.87 -30.90
N THR A 165 6.05 33.68 -31.30
CA THR A 165 5.41 32.72 -30.37
C THR A 165 6.45 31.76 -29.84
N VAL A 166 6.70 31.80 -28.55
CA VAL A 166 7.71 30.97 -27.84
C VAL A 166 7.04 30.12 -26.78
N TRP A 167 7.63 28.99 -26.46
CA TRP A 167 7.15 28.20 -25.32
C TRP A 167 7.28 28.98 -24.00
N LYS A 168 6.28 28.90 -23.15
CA LYS A 168 6.41 29.40 -21.75
C LYS A 168 7.53 28.65 -21.03
N ARG A 169 7.55 27.32 -21.21
CA ARG A 169 8.68 26.43 -20.80
C ARG A 169 9.05 25.57 -22.00
N ASP A 170 10.29 25.65 -22.46
CA ASP A 170 10.71 24.89 -23.66
C ASP A 170 10.76 23.40 -23.37
N PRO A 171 9.96 22.56 -24.03
CA PRO A 171 9.93 21.11 -23.82
C PRO A 171 11.29 20.44 -23.99
N LYS A 172 12.15 20.99 -24.86
CA LYS A 172 13.50 20.46 -25.10
C LYS A 172 14.42 20.63 -23.88
N VAL A 173 14.28 21.72 -23.15
CA VAL A 173 15.00 21.96 -21.89
C VAL A 173 14.54 20.96 -20.83
N ALA A 174 13.24 20.66 -20.74
CA ALA A 174 12.70 19.64 -19.85
C ALA A 174 13.28 18.25 -20.13
N GLU A 175 13.37 17.87 -21.41
CA GLU A 175 13.95 16.59 -21.82
C GLU A 175 15.46 16.50 -21.49
N ALA A 176 16.20 17.61 -21.65
CA ALA A 176 17.64 17.69 -21.34
C ALA A 176 17.93 17.47 -19.83
N MET A 177 16.96 17.71 -18.96
CA MET A 177 17.07 17.37 -17.53
C MET A 177 17.04 15.85 -17.27
N VAL A 178 16.62 15.04 -18.24
CA VAL A 178 16.54 13.58 -18.16
C VAL A 178 17.63 12.89 -18.98
N ASP A 179 17.93 13.42 -20.17
CA ASP A 179 18.77 12.77 -21.17
C ASP A 179 19.97 13.64 -21.56
N GLU A 180 21.16 13.15 -21.24
CA GLU A 180 22.45 13.81 -21.55
C GLU A 180 22.69 14.01 -23.05
N LYS A 181 22.00 13.26 -23.94
CA LYS A 181 22.15 13.39 -25.38
C LYS A 181 21.49 14.64 -25.95
N ILE A 182 20.65 15.31 -25.18
CA ILE A 182 19.92 16.51 -25.61
C ILE A 182 20.75 17.74 -25.28
N VAL A 183 21.28 18.35 -26.31
CA VAL A 183 22.13 19.54 -26.20
C VAL A 183 21.27 20.81 -26.12
N ILE A 184 21.56 21.62 -25.07
CA ILE A 184 21.03 22.98 -24.94
C ILE A 184 22.22 23.93 -25.08
N PRO A 185 22.34 24.64 -26.22
CA PRO A 185 23.50 25.50 -26.49
C PRO A 185 23.77 26.51 -25.36
N GLY A 186 25.00 26.56 -24.90
CA GLY A 186 25.41 27.42 -23.79
C GLY A 186 25.12 26.91 -22.35
N PHE A 187 24.35 25.82 -22.20
CA PHE A 187 23.93 25.31 -20.89
C PHE A 187 24.27 23.84 -20.62
N ALA A 188 24.11 22.96 -21.61
CA ALA A 188 24.48 21.56 -21.52
C ALA A 188 24.98 21.03 -22.88
N ASP A 189 26.07 20.28 -22.83
CA ASP A 189 26.57 19.47 -23.94
C ASP A 189 26.01 18.04 -23.90
N SER A 190 26.44 17.19 -24.84
CA SER A 190 25.98 15.80 -24.95
C SER A 190 26.55 14.84 -23.88
N THR A 191 27.22 15.34 -22.86
CA THR A 191 27.86 14.53 -21.82
C THR A 191 27.29 14.79 -20.41
N GLN A 192 26.39 15.75 -20.28
CA GLN A 192 25.89 16.23 -19.00
C GLN A 192 24.37 16.27 -18.96
N ILE A 193 23.83 15.81 -17.84
CA ILE A 193 22.40 16.02 -17.52
C ILE A 193 22.21 17.48 -17.10
N LEU A 194 21.21 18.13 -17.67
CA LEU A 194 20.95 19.53 -17.40
C LEU A 194 20.48 19.76 -15.95
N THR A 195 21.17 20.64 -15.29
CA THR A 195 20.77 21.21 -13.99
C THR A 195 20.97 22.71 -14.08
N LEU A 196 19.91 23.47 -13.82
CA LEU A 196 19.91 24.92 -13.94
C LEU A 196 20.10 25.58 -12.57
N THR A 197 20.99 26.54 -12.49
CA THR A 197 21.01 27.53 -11.41
C THR A 197 19.84 28.48 -11.54
N ALA A 198 19.53 29.27 -10.51
CA ALA A 198 18.42 30.24 -10.58
C ALA A 198 18.57 31.24 -11.74
N SER A 199 19.78 31.74 -12.02
CA SER A 199 20.02 32.67 -13.14
C SER A 199 19.84 32.01 -14.50
N GLN A 200 20.36 30.78 -14.67
CA GLN A 200 20.17 30.01 -15.91
C GLN A 200 18.68 29.65 -16.15
N ALA A 201 17.96 29.32 -15.05
CA ALA A 201 16.55 29.03 -15.11
C ALA A 201 15.71 30.25 -15.55
N VAL A 202 16.09 31.46 -15.11
CA VAL A 202 15.46 32.71 -15.62
C VAL A 202 15.74 32.88 -17.11
N GLU A 203 16.99 32.72 -17.56
CA GLU A 203 17.39 32.87 -18.95
C GLU A 203 16.65 31.89 -19.88
N LEU A 204 16.46 30.64 -19.45
CA LEU A 204 15.71 29.62 -20.17
C LEU A 204 14.20 29.63 -19.89
N ARG A 205 13.68 30.63 -19.17
CA ARG A 205 12.25 30.79 -18.82
C ARG A 205 11.68 29.63 -17.97
N TYR A 206 12.53 28.98 -17.19
CA TYR A 206 12.16 27.97 -16.21
C TYR A 206 12.02 28.51 -14.78
N CYS A 207 12.35 29.79 -14.60
CA CYS A 207 12.13 30.53 -13.36
C CYS A 207 11.49 31.88 -13.68
N ASP A 208 10.35 32.16 -13.09
CA ASP A 208 9.58 33.39 -13.29
C ASP A 208 10.12 34.54 -12.43
N GLY A 209 10.95 34.22 -11.41
CA GLY A 209 11.61 35.26 -10.60
C GLY A 209 12.53 34.71 -9.52
N ILE A 210 13.60 35.46 -9.24
CA ILE A 210 14.52 35.17 -8.15
C ILE A 210 14.07 35.94 -6.92
N ALA A 211 13.92 35.25 -5.78
CA ALA A 211 13.46 35.83 -4.51
C ALA A 211 14.20 35.22 -3.32
N GLU A 212 14.54 36.06 -2.33
CA GLU A 212 15.18 35.59 -1.10
C GLU A 212 14.20 34.94 -0.13
N ASN A 213 12.92 35.30 -0.21
CA ASN A 213 11.90 34.83 0.72
C ASN A 213 10.48 34.97 0.15
N ILE A 214 9.51 34.37 0.83
CA ILE A 214 8.10 34.38 0.43
C ILE A 214 7.52 35.80 0.38
N ASN A 215 7.95 36.69 1.27
CA ASN A 215 7.45 38.07 1.27
C ASN A 215 7.82 38.78 -0.02
N GLN A 216 9.03 38.57 -0.52
CA GLN A 216 9.45 39.15 -1.80
C GLN A 216 8.60 38.60 -2.96
N ILE A 217 8.26 37.29 -2.96
CA ILE A 217 7.35 36.69 -3.95
C ILE A 217 5.99 37.37 -3.87
N ALA A 218 5.40 37.44 -2.69
CA ALA A 218 4.08 38.01 -2.49
C ALA A 218 3.99 39.47 -2.95
N VAL A 219 4.96 40.30 -2.55
CA VAL A 219 4.92 41.74 -2.84
C VAL A 219 5.35 42.06 -4.26
N GLN A 220 6.46 41.49 -4.72
CA GLN A 220 7.08 41.87 -6.00
C GLN A 220 6.45 41.17 -7.20
N TYR A 221 6.10 39.88 -7.05
CA TYR A 221 5.64 39.08 -8.18
C TYR A 221 4.11 38.86 -8.18
N LEU A 222 3.48 38.68 -7.01
CA LEU A 222 2.04 38.51 -6.91
C LEU A 222 1.27 39.82 -6.67
N GLY A 223 1.97 40.92 -6.36
CA GLY A 223 1.35 42.23 -6.12
C GLY A 223 0.60 42.35 -4.79
N TYR A 224 0.78 41.41 -3.86
CA TYR A 224 0.10 41.38 -2.56
C TYR A 224 0.88 42.22 -1.56
N ARG A 225 0.50 43.48 -1.39
CA ARG A 225 1.17 44.41 -0.43
C ARG A 225 0.89 44.04 1.04
N ASP A 226 -0.29 43.50 1.31
CA ASP A 226 -0.73 42.98 2.61
C ASP A 226 -1.43 41.65 2.39
N TYR A 227 -0.94 40.57 2.99
CA TYR A 227 -1.42 39.23 2.77
C TYR A 227 -1.39 38.41 4.07
N ALA A 228 -2.20 37.36 4.12
CA ALA A 228 -2.12 36.33 5.14
C ALA A 228 -1.27 35.15 4.61
N LEU A 229 -0.41 34.59 5.44
CA LEU A 229 0.34 33.40 5.14
C LEU A 229 -0.02 32.30 6.13
N GLU A 230 -0.72 31.29 5.67
CA GLU A 230 -0.97 30.09 6.45
C GLU A 230 -0.11 28.92 5.94
N THR A 231 0.29 28.06 6.86
CA THR A 231 1.15 26.92 6.52
C THR A 231 0.43 25.63 6.86
N TYR A 232 0.39 24.70 5.92
CA TYR A 232 -0.02 23.33 6.18
C TYR A 232 0.94 22.66 7.16
N ASN A 233 0.41 22.19 8.27
CA ASN A 233 1.17 21.43 9.26
C ASN A 233 0.65 20.00 9.30
N PRO A 234 1.42 19.01 8.81
CA PRO A 234 1.00 17.61 8.83
C PRO A 234 0.69 17.13 10.24
N THR A 235 -0.50 16.60 10.43
CA THR A 235 -0.94 15.98 11.68
C THR A 235 -0.27 14.62 11.88
N LEU A 236 -0.34 14.06 13.10
CA LEU A 236 0.09 12.70 13.34
C LEU A 236 -0.68 11.70 12.46
N TYR A 237 -1.96 11.97 12.23
CA TYR A 237 -2.81 11.20 11.32
C TYR A 237 -2.27 11.20 9.89
N ASP A 238 -1.86 12.34 9.34
CA ASP A 238 -1.29 12.44 7.99
C ASP A 238 0.00 11.62 7.85
N LYS A 239 0.86 11.67 8.88
CA LYS A 239 2.10 10.90 8.91
C LYS A 239 1.85 9.39 8.93
N ILE A 240 0.91 8.94 9.78
CA ILE A 240 0.52 7.52 9.84
C ILE A 240 -0.13 7.09 8.52
N LYS A 241 -1.03 7.90 7.96
CA LYS A 241 -1.69 7.66 6.68
C LYS A 241 -0.66 7.51 5.55
N GLY A 242 0.29 8.44 5.44
CA GLY A 242 1.36 8.37 4.46
C GLY A 242 2.28 7.15 4.63
N LEU A 243 2.57 6.76 5.88
CA LEU A 243 3.32 5.54 6.17
C LEU A 243 2.55 4.30 5.70
N LEU A 244 1.27 4.18 6.04
CA LEU A 244 0.44 3.02 5.71
C LEU A 244 0.13 2.90 4.21
N THR A 245 0.19 3.99 3.45
CA THR A 245 0.06 3.97 1.98
C THR A 245 1.38 3.68 1.25
N ASN A 246 2.49 3.54 1.98
CA ASN A 246 3.77 3.17 1.40
C ASN A 246 3.72 1.75 0.81
N GLY A 247 4.15 1.59 -0.46
CA GLY A 247 4.05 0.31 -1.17
C GLY A 247 4.80 -0.86 -0.51
N VAL A 248 5.93 -0.60 0.18
CA VAL A 248 6.67 -1.65 0.90
C VAL A 248 5.87 -2.12 2.10
N LEU A 249 5.29 -1.18 2.86
CA LEU A 249 4.45 -1.54 4.01
C LEU A 249 3.14 -2.23 3.56
N GLN A 250 2.56 -1.80 2.44
CA GLN A 250 1.41 -2.45 1.84
C GLN A 250 1.71 -3.91 1.46
N ALA A 251 2.86 -4.18 0.83
CA ALA A 251 3.28 -5.54 0.53
C ALA A 251 3.49 -6.38 1.80
N PHE A 252 4.05 -5.77 2.85
CA PHE A 252 4.19 -6.42 4.16
C PHE A 252 2.82 -6.75 4.80
N LEU A 253 1.85 -5.84 4.72
CA LEU A 253 0.50 -6.08 5.21
C LEU A 253 -0.19 -7.22 4.43
N ILE A 254 -0.03 -7.27 3.11
CA ILE A 254 -0.53 -8.38 2.27
C ILE A 254 0.12 -9.71 2.71
N MET A 255 1.42 -9.73 2.97
CA MET A 255 2.11 -10.89 3.52
C MET A 255 1.46 -11.39 4.81
N LEU A 256 1.14 -10.48 5.75
CA LEU A 256 0.49 -10.82 7.02
C LEU A 256 -0.95 -11.32 6.82
N ILE A 257 -1.70 -10.74 5.88
CA ILE A 257 -3.06 -11.18 5.54
C ILE A 257 -3.00 -12.64 5.04
N ILE A 258 -2.18 -12.91 4.03
CA ILE A 258 -2.09 -14.24 3.41
C ILE A 258 -1.52 -15.27 4.39
N GLY A 259 -0.44 -14.93 5.08
CA GLY A 259 0.17 -15.79 6.09
C GLY A 259 -0.78 -16.10 7.24
N GLY A 260 -1.49 -15.08 7.75
CA GLY A 260 -2.47 -15.25 8.83
C GLY A 260 -3.65 -16.13 8.41
N ILE A 261 -4.21 -15.92 7.21
CA ILE A 261 -5.28 -16.78 6.66
C ILE A 261 -4.79 -18.22 6.53
N TYR A 262 -3.62 -18.44 5.96
CA TYR A 262 -3.06 -19.78 5.78
C TYR A 262 -2.88 -20.51 7.11
N PHE A 263 -2.26 -19.87 8.12
CA PHE A 263 -2.02 -20.51 9.40
C PHE A 263 -3.30 -20.75 10.21
N GLU A 264 -4.30 -19.90 10.05
CA GLU A 264 -5.64 -20.14 10.63
C GLU A 264 -6.32 -21.37 10.06
N LEU A 265 -6.22 -21.58 8.75
CA LEU A 265 -6.78 -22.76 8.09
C LEU A 265 -6.07 -24.07 8.47
N GLN A 266 -4.85 -24.00 9.02
CA GLN A 266 -4.09 -25.15 9.51
C GLN A 266 -4.34 -25.47 10.99
N THR A 267 -4.97 -24.55 11.73
CA THR A 267 -5.21 -24.70 13.17
C THR A 267 -6.70 -24.88 13.45
N PRO A 268 -7.12 -25.79 14.36
CA PRO A 268 -8.52 -25.92 14.69
C PRO A 268 -8.99 -24.75 15.58
N GLY A 269 -9.98 -23.98 15.12
CA GLY A 269 -10.59 -22.87 15.84
C GLY A 269 -10.04 -21.51 15.41
N ILE A 270 -10.72 -20.42 15.84
CA ILE A 270 -10.31 -19.04 15.56
C ILE A 270 -9.27 -18.61 16.58
N GLY A 271 -8.08 -18.23 16.11
CA GLY A 271 -6.93 -17.97 16.95
C GLY A 271 -6.13 -16.68 16.60
N PHE A 272 -4.91 -16.64 17.10
CA PHE A 272 -3.98 -15.53 16.89
C PHE A 272 -3.73 -15.20 15.40
N PRO A 273 -3.59 -16.18 14.48
CA PRO A 273 -3.40 -15.88 13.05
C PRO A 273 -4.55 -15.09 12.44
N THR A 274 -5.82 -15.40 12.80
CA THR A 274 -6.97 -14.60 12.38
C THR A 274 -6.87 -13.16 12.86
N ALA A 275 -6.51 -12.93 14.13
CA ALA A 275 -6.36 -11.58 14.67
C ALA A 275 -5.29 -10.79 13.90
N VAL A 276 -4.17 -11.41 13.54
CA VAL A 276 -3.12 -10.81 12.71
C VAL A 276 -3.64 -10.47 11.32
N ALA A 277 -4.32 -11.42 10.64
CA ALA A 277 -4.86 -11.21 9.31
C ALA A 277 -5.90 -10.09 9.26
N VAL A 278 -6.83 -10.06 10.23
CA VAL A 278 -7.86 -9.01 10.32
C VAL A 278 -7.23 -7.65 10.61
N THR A 279 -6.30 -7.58 11.55
CA THR A 279 -5.60 -6.31 11.86
C THR A 279 -4.83 -5.81 10.64
N ALA A 280 -4.11 -6.70 9.94
CA ALA A 280 -3.39 -6.35 8.73
C ALA A 280 -4.34 -5.88 7.61
N ALA A 281 -5.49 -6.52 7.44
CA ALA A 281 -6.50 -6.10 6.46
C ALA A 281 -7.09 -4.72 6.79
N LEU A 282 -7.39 -4.46 8.06
CA LEU A 282 -7.85 -3.13 8.50
C LEU A 282 -6.78 -2.05 8.25
N LEU A 283 -5.52 -2.33 8.59
CA LEU A 283 -4.40 -1.41 8.32
C LEU A 283 -4.12 -1.22 6.81
N TYR A 284 -4.45 -2.22 6.00
CA TYR A 284 -4.34 -2.15 4.54
C TYR A 284 -5.45 -1.29 3.93
N PHE A 285 -6.72 -1.62 4.18
CA PHE A 285 -7.86 -0.98 3.53
C PHE A 285 -8.21 0.39 4.11
N THR A 286 -8.11 0.60 5.43
CA THR A 286 -8.55 1.85 6.07
C THR A 286 -7.85 3.09 5.50
N PRO A 287 -6.52 3.17 5.38
CA PRO A 287 -5.87 4.35 4.82
C PRO A 287 -6.20 4.56 3.34
N LEU A 288 -6.35 3.48 2.56
CA LEU A 288 -6.71 3.54 1.15
C LEU A 288 -8.16 4.03 0.97
N TYR A 289 -9.07 3.60 1.83
CA TYR A 289 -10.45 4.08 1.88
C TYR A 289 -10.52 5.58 2.24
N LEU A 290 -9.79 5.99 3.27
CA LEU A 290 -9.77 7.39 3.72
C LEU A 290 -9.07 8.35 2.75
N THR A 291 -8.23 7.84 1.84
CA THR A 291 -7.62 8.61 0.75
C THR A 291 -8.47 8.63 -0.53
N GLY A 292 -9.57 7.87 -0.56
CA GLY A 292 -10.39 7.71 -1.76
C GLY A 292 -9.80 6.76 -2.82
N TYR A 293 -8.66 6.09 -2.51
CA TYR A 293 -8.10 5.06 -3.41
C TYR A 293 -8.95 3.80 -3.42
N ALA A 294 -9.39 3.32 -2.24
CA ALA A 294 -10.32 2.21 -2.13
C ALA A 294 -11.73 2.71 -1.83
N GLN A 295 -12.72 2.02 -2.34
CA GLN A 295 -14.13 2.25 -2.09
C GLN A 295 -14.77 1.02 -1.40
N ASN A 296 -16.06 1.09 -1.13
CA ASN A 296 -16.78 0.01 -0.44
C ASN A 296 -16.76 -1.32 -1.23
N TRP A 297 -16.72 -1.25 -2.55
CA TRP A 297 -16.85 -2.43 -3.41
C TRP A 297 -15.56 -3.27 -3.47
N GLU A 298 -14.35 -2.68 -3.34
CA GLU A 298 -13.10 -3.44 -3.23
C GLU A 298 -13.06 -4.23 -1.92
N VAL A 299 -13.49 -3.63 -0.83
CA VAL A 299 -13.61 -4.31 0.46
C VAL A 299 -14.64 -5.45 0.36
N LEU A 300 -15.76 -5.19 -0.32
CA LEU A 300 -16.80 -6.21 -0.54
C LEU A 300 -16.29 -7.36 -1.41
N LEU A 301 -15.55 -7.08 -2.48
CA LEU A 301 -14.91 -8.11 -3.32
C LEU A 301 -13.91 -8.94 -2.52
N PHE A 302 -13.11 -8.30 -1.65
CA PHE A 302 -12.16 -8.99 -0.79
C PHE A 302 -12.88 -9.96 0.16
N VAL A 303 -13.92 -9.49 0.85
CA VAL A 303 -14.72 -10.31 1.78
C VAL A 303 -15.42 -11.44 1.05
N LEU A 304 -16.02 -11.18 -0.12
CA LEU A 304 -16.67 -12.20 -0.96
C LEU A 304 -15.67 -13.27 -1.41
N GLY A 305 -14.47 -12.84 -1.82
CA GLY A 305 -13.40 -13.75 -2.18
C GLY A 305 -12.98 -14.66 -1.03
N LEU A 306 -12.88 -14.13 0.19
CA LEU A 306 -12.59 -14.92 1.39
C LEU A 306 -13.71 -15.92 1.69
N ILE A 307 -14.97 -15.50 1.59
CA ILE A 307 -16.13 -16.38 1.79
C ILE A 307 -16.09 -17.56 0.81
N LEU A 308 -15.79 -17.30 -0.47
CA LEU A 308 -15.69 -18.35 -1.48
C LEU A 308 -14.55 -19.34 -1.20
N ILE A 309 -13.40 -18.85 -0.75
CA ILE A 309 -12.25 -19.70 -0.35
C ILE A 309 -12.63 -20.58 0.84
N VAL A 310 -13.26 -20.00 1.87
CA VAL A 310 -13.72 -20.74 3.05
C VAL A 310 -14.78 -21.79 2.65
N PHE A 311 -15.72 -21.40 1.80
CA PHE A 311 -16.76 -22.31 1.32
C PHE A 311 -16.19 -23.50 0.56
N GLU A 312 -15.19 -23.28 -0.31
CA GLU A 312 -14.49 -24.34 -1.05
C GLU A 312 -13.79 -25.32 -0.09
N ILE A 313 -13.09 -24.81 0.93
CA ILE A 313 -12.29 -25.66 1.83
C ILE A 313 -13.18 -26.49 2.77
N PHE A 314 -14.29 -25.93 3.26
CA PHE A 314 -15.10 -26.57 4.31
C PHE A 314 -16.40 -27.22 3.80
N VAL A 315 -16.88 -26.85 2.63
CA VAL A 315 -18.21 -27.31 2.14
C VAL A 315 -18.09 -28.14 0.86
N ILE A 316 -17.21 -27.77 -0.07
CA ILE A 316 -17.07 -28.46 -1.35
C ILE A 316 -15.90 -29.45 -1.26
N PRO A 317 -16.11 -30.76 -1.51
CA PRO A 317 -15.01 -31.71 -1.53
C PRO A 317 -14.15 -31.54 -2.79
N GLY A 318 -12.87 -31.18 -2.60
CA GLY A 318 -11.90 -30.94 -3.67
C GLY A 318 -11.70 -29.44 -3.94
N PHE A 319 -10.71 -29.09 -4.80
CA PHE A 319 -10.43 -27.72 -5.20
C PHE A 319 -11.09 -27.42 -6.55
N GLY A 320 -12.11 -26.57 -6.55
CA GLY A 320 -12.93 -26.30 -7.74
C GLY A 320 -13.12 -24.82 -8.06
N VAL A 321 -14.24 -24.51 -8.68
CA VAL A 321 -14.54 -23.18 -9.24
C VAL A 321 -14.65 -22.10 -8.15
N ALA A 322 -15.23 -22.43 -6.99
CA ALA A 322 -15.43 -21.46 -5.92
C ALA A 322 -14.09 -21.00 -5.31
N GLY A 323 -13.15 -21.92 -5.06
CA GLY A 323 -11.83 -21.59 -4.56
C GLY A 323 -11.01 -20.74 -5.54
N LEU A 324 -10.99 -21.12 -6.82
CA LEU A 324 -10.32 -20.35 -7.86
C LEU A 324 -10.93 -18.95 -8.02
N SER A 325 -12.25 -18.85 -8.06
CA SER A 325 -12.95 -17.57 -8.13
C SER A 325 -12.66 -16.70 -6.89
N GLY A 326 -12.65 -17.30 -5.71
CA GLY A 326 -12.33 -16.62 -4.47
C GLY A 326 -10.91 -16.02 -4.47
N ILE A 327 -9.92 -16.78 -4.93
CA ILE A 327 -8.54 -16.30 -5.10
C ILE A 327 -8.50 -15.13 -6.07
N ILE A 328 -9.12 -15.26 -7.24
CA ILE A 328 -9.15 -14.18 -8.25
C ILE A 328 -9.78 -12.91 -7.65
N LEU A 329 -10.89 -13.02 -6.92
CA LEU A 329 -11.57 -11.88 -6.30
C LEU A 329 -10.68 -11.20 -5.25
N VAL A 330 -10.01 -11.97 -4.39
CA VAL A 330 -9.08 -11.41 -3.39
C VAL A 330 -7.95 -10.65 -4.08
N PHE A 331 -7.31 -11.23 -5.09
CA PHE A 331 -6.25 -10.58 -5.85
C PHE A 331 -6.74 -9.29 -6.53
N THR A 332 -7.88 -9.37 -7.20
CA THR A 332 -8.48 -8.22 -7.87
C THR A 332 -8.77 -7.10 -6.88
N ALA A 333 -9.37 -7.43 -5.73
CA ALA A 333 -9.68 -6.46 -4.68
C ALA A 333 -8.42 -5.75 -4.14
N LEU A 334 -7.34 -6.52 -3.87
CA LEU A 334 -6.08 -5.95 -3.39
C LEU A 334 -5.42 -5.03 -4.44
N ILE A 335 -5.44 -5.42 -5.73
CA ILE A 335 -4.87 -4.59 -6.80
C ILE A 335 -5.70 -3.32 -6.97
N LEU A 336 -7.03 -3.43 -7.08
CA LEU A 336 -7.91 -2.31 -7.33
C LEU A 336 -7.92 -1.30 -6.18
N ALA A 337 -7.80 -1.75 -4.93
CA ALA A 337 -7.65 -0.87 -3.79
C ALA A 337 -6.40 0.03 -3.85
N LEU A 338 -5.33 -0.40 -4.54
CA LEU A 338 -4.10 0.38 -4.72
C LEU A 338 -4.13 1.32 -5.93
N VAL A 339 -5.08 1.12 -6.85
CA VAL A 339 -5.09 1.83 -8.14
C VAL A 339 -5.83 3.16 -8.04
N GLY A 340 -6.76 3.31 -7.13
CA GLY A 340 -7.60 4.50 -7.01
C GLY A 340 -8.57 4.64 -8.19
N ASN A 341 -9.82 4.29 -7.96
CA ASN A 341 -10.88 4.48 -8.96
C ASN A 341 -12.08 5.15 -8.29
N ILE A 342 -12.81 5.97 -9.07
CA ILE A 342 -14.03 6.63 -8.60
C ILE A 342 -15.19 6.03 -9.39
N HIS A 343 -16.05 5.24 -8.74
CA HIS A 343 -17.25 4.64 -9.31
C HIS A 343 -16.98 3.86 -10.62
N PHE A 344 -15.94 3.00 -10.64
CA PHE A 344 -15.48 2.26 -11.83
C PHE A 344 -14.97 3.14 -12.98
N ASP A 345 -14.68 4.40 -12.72
CA ASP A 345 -14.02 5.26 -13.70
C ASP A 345 -12.50 5.07 -13.60
N PHE A 346 -11.94 4.47 -14.64
CA PHE A 346 -10.51 4.23 -14.80
C PHE A 346 -9.87 5.17 -15.83
N SER A 347 -10.58 6.22 -16.28
CA SER A 347 -10.10 7.13 -17.32
C SER A 347 -8.82 7.89 -16.94
N GLY A 348 -8.59 8.09 -15.63
CA GLY A 348 -7.37 8.70 -15.10
C GLY A 348 -6.25 7.71 -14.75
N LEU A 349 -6.45 6.39 -14.99
CA LEU A 349 -5.50 5.36 -14.59
C LEU A 349 -4.29 5.32 -15.53
N SER A 350 -3.10 5.60 -15.01
CA SER A 350 -1.87 5.37 -15.75
C SER A 350 -1.46 3.89 -15.73
N LEU A 351 -0.88 3.40 -16.84
CA LEU A 351 -0.31 2.05 -16.88
C LEU A 351 0.76 1.83 -15.81
N GLY A 352 1.49 2.88 -15.43
CA GLY A 352 2.50 2.84 -14.37
C GLY A 352 1.90 2.58 -12.98
N GLN A 353 0.76 3.20 -12.67
CA GLN A 353 0.04 2.98 -11.39
C GLN A 353 -0.48 1.54 -11.31
N LEU A 354 -1.08 1.03 -12.39
CA LEU A 354 -1.55 -0.35 -12.45
C LEU A 354 -0.40 -1.35 -12.28
N PHE A 355 0.71 -1.13 -13.00
CA PHE A 355 1.90 -1.98 -12.89
C PHE A 355 2.47 -1.97 -11.46
N ARG A 356 2.55 -0.80 -10.82
CA ARG A 356 2.98 -0.67 -9.43
C ARG A 356 2.06 -1.44 -8.48
N ALA A 357 0.75 -1.30 -8.60
CA ALA A 357 -0.21 -2.02 -7.76
C ALA A 357 -0.03 -3.55 -7.89
N ILE A 358 0.08 -4.04 -9.12
CA ILE A 358 0.36 -5.44 -9.41
C ILE A 358 1.65 -5.89 -8.73
N MET A 359 2.75 -5.13 -8.89
CA MET A 359 4.05 -5.48 -8.29
C MET A 359 4.02 -5.52 -6.76
N VAL A 360 3.31 -4.58 -6.11
CA VAL A 360 3.14 -4.57 -4.65
C VAL A 360 2.39 -5.81 -4.17
N VAL A 361 1.29 -6.16 -4.84
CA VAL A 361 0.48 -7.34 -4.49
C VAL A 361 1.30 -8.62 -4.70
N PHE A 362 1.96 -8.79 -5.85
CA PHE A 362 2.80 -9.97 -6.08
C PHE A 362 3.99 -10.06 -5.12
N ALA A 363 4.62 -8.94 -4.76
CA ALA A 363 5.66 -8.92 -3.74
C ALA A 363 5.12 -9.37 -2.37
N GLY A 364 3.95 -8.88 -1.95
CA GLY A 364 3.31 -9.28 -0.71
C GLY A 364 2.97 -10.77 -0.67
N ILE A 365 2.42 -11.30 -1.78
CA ILE A 365 2.12 -12.74 -1.92
C ILE A 365 3.40 -13.57 -1.89
N GLY A 366 4.44 -13.17 -2.63
CA GLY A 366 5.73 -13.84 -2.64
C GLY A 366 6.36 -13.90 -1.24
N MET A 367 6.30 -12.78 -0.51
CA MET A 367 6.73 -12.74 0.90
C MET A 367 5.85 -13.62 1.79
N GLY A 368 4.53 -13.65 1.57
CA GLY A 368 3.60 -14.51 2.29
C GLY A 368 3.90 -15.99 2.08
N LEU A 369 4.13 -16.41 0.84
CA LEU A 369 4.54 -17.78 0.51
C LEU A 369 5.90 -18.14 1.13
N ALA A 370 6.87 -17.23 1.07
CA ALA A 370 8.17 -17.41 1.71
C ALA A 370 8.04 -17.55 3.23
N LEU A 371 7.18 -16.75 3.87
CA LEU A 371 6.85 -16.86 5.29
C LEU A 371 6.24 -18.22 5.62
N ILE A 372 5.25 -18.65 4.83
CA ILE A 372 4.58 -19.94 4.99
C ILE A 372 5.60 -21.10 4.91
N ILE A 373 6.42 -21.11 3.87
CA ILE A 373 7.46 -22.14 3.68
C ILE A 373 8.45 -22.12 4.85
N HIS A 374 8.91 -20.93 5.25
CA HIS A 374 9.87 -20.78 6.35
C HIS A 374 9.27 -21.26 7.67
N MET A 375 8.08 -20.84 8.02
CA MET A 375 7.44 -21.24 9.28
C MET A 375 7.07 -22.73 9.26
N SER A 376 6.50 -23.25 8.17
CA SER A 376 6.17 -24.68 8.04
C SER A 376 7.42 -25.57 8.17
N SER A 377 8.58 -25.14 7.68
CA SER A 377 9.84 -25.85 7.82
C SER A 377 10.41 -25.85 9.25
N ARG A 378 9.87 -25.00 10.14
CA ARG A 378 10.24 -24.88 11.56
C ARG A 378 9.30 -25.60 12.49
N ILE A 379 8.11 -25.99 12.03
CA ILE A 379 7.15 -26.78 12.82
C ILE A 379 7.80 -28.15 13.14
N GLY A 380 7.80 -28.55 14.42
CA GLY A 380 8.43 -29.79 14.88
C GLY A 380 9.92 -29.70 15.24
N LYS A 381 10.58 -28.54 15.05
CA LYS A 381 11.94 -28.29 15.54
C LYS A 381 11.92 -27.65 16.94
N PRO A 382 12.92 -27.93 17.82
CA PRO A 382 12.98 -27.30 19.14
C PRO A 382 12.98 -25.77 19.03
N GLY A 383 12.03 -25.09 19.71
CA GLY A 383 11.91 -23.65 19.70
C GLY A 383 10.54 -23.17 20.16
N ILE A 384 10.21 -21.92 19.85
CA ILE A 384 8.95 -21.24 20.24
C ILE A 384 7.70 -22.02 19.75
N PHE A 385 7.82 -22.74 18.63
CA PHE A 385 6.74 -23.51 18.02
C PHE A 385 6.44 -24.87 18.68
N ASN A 386 7.29 -25.37 19.59
CA ASN A 386 7.01 -26.61 20.34
C ASN A 386 5.73 -26.53 21.21
N ARG A 387 5.24 -25.32 21.51
CA ARG A 387 4.00 -25.14 22.28
C ARG A 387 2.75 -25.25 21.43
N VAL A 388 2.88 -25.24 20.12
CA VAL A 388 1.77 -25.29 19.15
C VAL A 388 1.68 -26.66 18.48
N ALA A 389 2.78 -27.41 18.45
CA ALA A 389 2.78 -28.78 17.96
C ALA A 389 2.37 -29.73 19.11
N LEU A 390 1.39 -30.61 18.86
CA LEU A 390 1.11 -31.76 19.74
C LEU A 390 2.36 -32.65 19.72
N VAL A 391 3.23 -32.46 20.70
CA VAL A 391 4.32 -33.38 21.00
C VAL A 391 3.76 -34.52 21.89
N SER A 392 2.79 -35.24 21.41
CA SER A 392 2.49 -36.56 21.91
C SER A 392 3.22 -37.55 21.01
N ASP A 393 4.40 -37.92 21.45
CA ASP A 393 5.12 -39.04 20.90
C ASP A 393 4.26 -40.30 21.12
N GLN A 394 3.71 -40.83 20.06
CA GLN A 394 2.95 -42.09 20.10
C GLN A 394 3.87 -43.33 20.13
N GLU A 395 5.18 -43.13 20.28
CA GLU A 395 6.15 -44.23 20.51
C GLU A 395 6.01 -44.81 21.91
N GLY A 396 4.91 -45.35 22.26
CA GLY A 396 4.65 -45.99 23.54
C GLY A 396 3.20 -46.44 23.68
N TYR A 397 2.32 -45.98 22.83
CA TYR A 397 0.95 -46.49 22.71
C TYR A 397 0.88 -47.64 21.72
N VAL A 398 1.63 -48.74 22.04
CA VAL A 398 1.30 -50.03 21.46
C VAL A 398 0.15 -50.55 22.32
N SER A 399 -1.06 -50.50 21.77
CA SER A 399 -2.32 -51.02 22.34
C SER A 399 -2.29 -52.52 22.59
N VAL A 400 -1.15 -53.17 22.58
CA VAL A 400 -1.01 -54.62 22.75
C VAL A 400 0.11 -54.88 23.72
N PRO A 401 -0.15 -55.49 24.89
CA PRO A 401 0.90 -56.03 25.73
C PRO A 401 1.69 -57.05 24.92
N MET A 402 3.02 -56.93 24.89
CA MET A 402 3.94 -57.84 24.18
C MET A 402 3.96 -59.27 24.80
N GLU A 403 3.10 -59.59 25.77
CA GLU A 403 3.07 -60.83 26.49
C GLU A 403 2.17 -61.96 25.99
N PRO A 404 1.29 -61.81 24.96
CA PRO A 404 0.34 -62.89 24.59
C PRO A 404 0.99 -64.20 24.05
N LEU A 405 2.23 -64.11 23.52
CA LEU A 405 2.94 -65.28 23.03
C LEU A 405 3.46 -66.18 24.17
N THR A 406 3.65 -65.64 25.35
CA THR A 406 4.04 -66.41 26.57
C THR A 406 2.86 -67.11 27.20
N LEU A 407 1.64 -66.80 26.80
CA LEU A 407 0.41 -67.41 27.32
C LEU A 407 0.08 -68.73 26.63
N VAL A 408 0.68 -69.10 25.52
CA VAL A 408 0.46 -70.38 24.83
C VAL A 408 0.96 -71.54 25.71
N GLY A 409 0.07 -72.50 25.98
CA GLY A 409 0.34 -73.61 26.89
C GLY A 409 -0.12 -73.38 28.33
N GLN A 410 -0.44 -72.14 28.71
CA GLN A 410 -0.92 -71.85 30.07
C GLN A 410 -2.36 -72.31 30.27
N THR A 411 -2.71 -72.62 31.53
CA THR A 411 -4.08 -72.94 31.92
C THR A 411 -4.76 -71.77 32.56
N GLY A 412 -6.06 -71.62 32.33
CA GLY A 412 -6.92 -70.58 32.86
C GLY A 412 -8.32 -71.11 33.13
N THR A 413 -9.23 -70.20 33.47
CA THR A 413 -10.64 -70.50 33.65
C THR A 413 -11.52 -69.63 32.79
N ALA A 414 -12.57 -70.20 32.21
CA ALA A 414 -13.54 -69.43 31.42
C ALA A 414 -14.32 -68.49 32.33
N SER A 415 -14.11 -67.16 32.12
CA SER A 415 -14.83 -66.12 32.87
C SER A 415 -16.25 -65.90 32.34
N THR A 416 -16.48 -66.20 31.09
CA THR A 416 -17.79 -66.18 30.41
C THR A 416 -17.97 -67.50 29.65
N VAL A 417 -19.20 -67.80 29.23
CA VAL A 417 -19.44 -68.91 28.26
C VAL A 417 -18.75 -68.55 26.95
N LEU A 418 -18.03 -69.49 26.31
CA LEU A 418 -17.45 -69.35 24.98
C LEU A 418 -18.31 -70.09 23.94
N ARG A 419 -19.01 -69.29 23.03
CA ARG A 419 -19.90 -69.79 21.94
C ARG A 419 -19.71 -69.01 20.63
N PRO A 420 -18.68 -69.18 19.89
CA PRO A 420 -17.37 -69.73 20.18
C PRO A 420 -16.47 -68.75 20.97
N SER A 421 -16.83 -67.43 21.00
CA SER A 421 -16.02 -66.34 21.63
C SER A 421 -16.49 -66.05 23.06
N GLY A 422 -15.59 -65.65 23.90
CA GLY A 422 -15.84 -65.21 25.28
C GLY A 422 -14.59 -64.73 25.94
N LYS A 423 -14.57 -64.68 27.31
CA LYS A 423 -13.42 -64.22 28.08
C LYS A 423 -12.89 -65.34 28.95
N VAL A 424 -11.58 -65.47 28.98
CA VAL A 424 -10.88 -66.40 29.89
C VAL A 424 -9.98 -65.60 30.82
N ARG A 425 -9.81 -66.09 32.05
CA ARG A 425 -8.90 -65.55 33.04
C ARG A 425 -7.67 -66.44 33.11
N ILE A 426 -6.49 -65.84 32.91
CA ILE A 426 -5.18 -66.50 33.07
C ILE A 426 -4.42 -65.67 34.09
N GLY A 427 -4.05 -66.27 35.22
CA GLY A 427 -3.55 -65.53 36.38
C GLY A 427 -4.58 -64.52 36.89
N GLU A 428 -4.21 -63.28 36.99
CA GLU A 428 -5.10 -62.17 37.41
C GLU A 428 -5.75 -61.40 36.26
N GLN A 429 -5.38 -61.69 34.98
CA GLN A 429 -5.83 -60.93 33.84
C GLN A 429 -6.91 -61.65 33.02
N HIS A 430 -7.78 -60.84 32.37
CA HIS A 430 -8.83 -61.35 31.50
C HIS A 430 -8.45 -61.13 30.04
N TYR A 431 -8.61 -62.16 29.19
CA TYR A 431 -8.28 -62.14 27.76
C TYR A 431 -9.50 -62.57 26.94
N ASP A 432 -9.65 -61.98 25.76
CA ASP A 432 -10.62 -62.44 24.79
C ASP A 432 -10.16 -63.76 24.19
N ALA A 433 -11.06 -64.76 24.20
CA ALA A 433 -10.72 -66.08 23.76
C ALA A 433 -11.80 -66.73 22.89
N VAL A 434 -11.39 -67.63 22.00
CA VAL A 434 -12.24 -68.41 21.13
C VAL A 434 -12.01 -69.88 21.43
N SER A 435 -13.13 -70.63 21.61
CA SER A 435 -13.07 -72.09 21.74
C SER A 435 -12.74 -72.76 20.42
N LEU A 436 -11.71 -73.61 20.40
CA LEU A 436 -11.33 -74.40 19.22
C LEU A 436 -12.23 -75.61 19.00
N ARG A 437 -12.89 -76.13 20.02
CA ARG A 437 -13.80 -77.27 19.91
C ARG A 437 -14.98 -77.13 20.89
N GLY A 438 -16.16 -77.10 20.33
CA GLY A 438 -17.40 -77.08 21.14
C GLY A 438 -17.58 -75.86 22.03
N PHE A 439 -18.60 -75.90 22.87
CA PHE A 439 -18.90 -74.84 23.84
C PHE A 439 -18.13 -75.10 25.13
N ILE A 440 -17.69 -74.01 25.76
CA ILE A 440 -17.03 -74.07 27.07
C ILE A 440 -17.89 -73.22 28.01
N GLU A 441 -18.31 -73.87 29.12
CA GLU A 441 -19.16 -73.20 30.13
C GLU A 441 -18.31 -72.29 31.04
N LYS A 442 -18.98 -71.32 31.63
CA LYS A 442 -18.36 -70.47 32.63
C LYS A 442 -17.82 -71.28 33.82
N GLY A 443 -16.54 -71.11 34.13
CA GLY A 443 -15.88 -71.82 35.24
C GLY A 443 -15.08 -73.01 34.77
N ASP A 444 -15.24 -73.49 33.49
CA ASP A 444 -14.43 -74.59 33.00
C ASP A 444 -12.93 -74.22 32.92
N GLU A 445 -12.07 -75.20 33.22
CA GLU A 445 -10.63 -75.08 33.00
C GLU A 445 -10.32 -75.16 31.51
N VAL A 446 -9.49 -74.22 31.02
CA VAL A 446 -9.06 -74.10 29.64
C VAL A 446 -7.56 -74.04 29.49
N VAL A 447 -7.07 -74.55 28.37
CA VAL A 447 -5.65 -74.46 27.99
C VAL A 447 -5.53 -73.62 26.70
N VAL A 448 -4.59 -72.64 26.73
CA VAL A 448 -4.32 -71.81 25.51
C VAL A 448 -3.50 -72.66 24.55
N ARG A 449 -4.02 -72.82 23.34
CA ARG A 449 -3.36 -73.55 22.27
C ARG A 449 -2.69 -72.70 21.21
N ARG A 450 -3.24 -71.49 21.00
CA ARG A 450 -2.75 -70.60 19.97
C ARG A 450 -3.15 -69.14 20.27
N TYR A 451 -2.33 -68.21 19.87
CA TYR A 451 -2.63 -66.78 19.82
C TYR A 451 -2.56 -66.33 18.39
N GLU A 452 -3.65 -65.76 17.89
CA GLU A 452 -3.77 -65.26 16.51
C GLU A 452 -4.80 -64.13 16.44
N ASN A 453 -4.59 -63.12 15.62
CA ASN A 453 -5.50 -62.00 15.44
C ASN A 453 -5.97 -61.34 16.76
N PHE A 454 -5.05 -61.13 17.70
CA PHE A 454 -5.28 -60.53 19.00
C PHE A 454 -6.26 -61.31 19.91
N GLN A 455 -6.49 -62.62 19.66
CA GLN A 455 -7.35 -63.49 20.41
C GLN A 455 -6.61 -64.76 20.84
N LEU A 456 -6.95 -65.29 22.02
CA LEU A 456 -6.48 -66.58 22.50
C LEU A 456 -7.41 -67.68 21.97
N TYR A 457 -6.85 -68.72 21.41
CA TYR A 457 -7.58 -69.89 21.02
C TYR A 457 -7.37 -70.95 22.11
N VAL A 458 -8.50 -71.35 22.74
CA VAL A 458 -8.48 -72.22 23.90
C VAL A 458 -9.23 -73.50 23.67
N MET A 459 -8.89 -74.54 24.44
CA MET A 459 -9.61 -75.80 24.51
C MET A 459 -9.93 -76.11 25.95
N LYS A 460 -11.05 -76.81 26.24
CA LYS A 460 -11.36 -77.38 27.53
C LYS A 460 -10.27 -78.37 27.90
N LYS A 461 -9.77 -78.27 29.11
CA LYS A 461 -8.74 -79.17 29.64
C LYS A 461 -9.27 -80.52 29.87
#